data_70ad8d6cf0a878949f7d0774691c7235
#
_entry.id   70ad8d6cf0a878949f7d0774691c7235
#
_cell.length_a   1.000
_cell.length_b   1.000
_cell.length_c   1.000
_cell.angle_alpha   90.00
_cell.angle_beta   90.00
_cell.angle_gamma   90.00
#
_symmetry.space_group_name_H-M   'P 1'
#
loop_
_entity.id
_entity.type
_entity.pdbx_description
1 polymer ?
#
loop_
_entity_poly.entity_id
_entity_poly.type
_entity_poly.pdbx_seq_one_letter_code
_entity_poly.pdbx_strand_id
1 'polypeptide(L)'
;MEKTDLINFNNAKEIPPEYNGSEKKKTMILNGKKYLVKFPDSNRSPKLNISYINNVYSEYIGSKIFNLLGVKTQNVELGYYDQDKRRFYVCACEDFTTENTKLIEFEKLENASIDSEGEKKDLADIKHIIELNTYNIDKEEFKKFFWDMFIIDCLIGNTDRHNGNFGFIKNVKTEELTLAPIYDCGS
;
A
#
# COMPACT_ATOMS: atom_id res chain seq x y z
N MET A 1 13.67 -21.12 11.65
CA MET A 1 12.52 -20.43 11.03
C MET A 1 11.40 -20.43 12.07
N GLU A 2 11.08 -19.27 12.60
CA GLU A 2 9.90 -19.14 13.44
C GLU A 2 8.66 -19.44 12.59
N LYS A 3 7.78 -20.26 13.17
CA LYS A 3 6.50 -20.58 12.55
C LYS A 3 5.65 -19.32 12.60
N THR A 4 5.42 -18.66 11.47
CA THR A 4 4.52 -17.51 11.41
C THR A 4 3.10 -18.06 11.60
N ASP A 5 2.52 -17.84 12.77
CA ASP A 5 1.15 -18.27 13.03
C ASP A 5 0.20 -17.37 12.24
N LEU A 6 -0.67 -17.98 11.43
CA LEU A 6 -1.67 -17.27 10.65
C LEU A 6 -2.70 -16.59 11.57
N ILE A 7 -2.98 -15.33 11.31
CA ILE A 7 -3.98 -14.57 12.07
C ILE A 7 -5.39 -15.02 11.69
N ASN A 8 -6.21 -15.30 12.71
CA ASN A 8 -7.61 -15.66 12.52
C ASN A 8 -8.51 -14.42 12.49
N PHE A 9 -9.07 -14.09 11.34
CA PHE A 9 -9.96 -12.94 11.14
C PHE A 9 -11.46 -13.26 11.30
N ASN A 10 -11.85 -14.47 11.67
CA ASN A 10 -13.27 -14.84 11.82
C ASN A 10 -14.02 -14.03 12.88
N ASN A 11 -13.30 -13.55 13.91
CA ASN A 11 -13.87 -12.71 14.97
C ASN A 11 -13.60 -11.21 14.76
N ALA A 12 -13.02 -10.82 13.62
CA ALA A 12 -12.77 -9.42 13.31
C ALA A 12 -14.09 -8.70 12.98
N LYS A 13 -14.21 -7.47 13.45
CA LYS A 13 -15.36 -6.60 13.13
C LYS A 13 -15.15 -5.95 11.77
N GLU A 14 -15.97 -6.28 10.80
CA GLU A 14 -15.99 -5.60 9.50
C GLU A 14 -16.56 -4.18 9.66
N ILE A 15 -15.92 -3.19 9.04
CA ILE A 15 -16.39 -1.80 9.01
C ILE A 15 -16.49 -1.32 7.54
N PRO A 16 -17.24 -0.23 7.27
CA PRO A 16 -17.32 0.31 5.91
C PRO A 16 -15.96 0.55 5.28
N PRO A 17 -15.81 0.32 3.96
CA PRO A 17 -14.54 0.52 3.27
C PRO A 17 -14.13 1.99 3.32
N GLU A 18 -12.90 2.27 3.74
CA GLU A 18 -12.31 3.61 3.73
C GLU A 18 -11.44 3.84 2.49
N TYR A 19 -11.02 2.76 1.82
CA TYR A 19 -10.11 2.81 0.68
C TYR A 19 -10.78 2.24 -0.57
N ASN A 20 -10.70 2.99 -1.66
CA ASN A 20 -11.14 2.56 -2.97
C ASN A 20 -10.15 1.58 -3.61
N GLY A 21 -10.54 0.94 -4.70
CA GLY A 21 -9.68 0.05 -5.50
C GLY A 21 -10.46 -1.16 -6.02
N SER A 22 -9.93 -1.79 -7.06
CA SER A 22 -10.57 -2.89 -7.79
C SER A 22 -10.40 -4.26 -7.15
N GLU A 23 -9.49 -4.41 -6.18
CA GLU A 23 -9.23 -5.68 -5.50
C GLU A 23 -10.34 -6.04 -4.51
N LYS A 24 -10.57 -7.35 -4.33
CA LYS A 24 -11.46 -7.86 -3.29
C LYS A 24 -10.82 -7.66 -1.92
N LYS A 25 -11.29 -6.68 -1.17
CA LYS A 25 -10.76 -6.31 0.13
C LYS A 25 -11.86 -5.93 1.12
N LYS A 26 -11.55 -6.03 2.42
CA LYS A 26 -12.44 -5.61 3.52
C LYS A 26 -11.64 -4.82 4.54
N THR A 27 -12.26 -3.80 5.14
CA THR A 27 -11.67 -3.14 6.30
C THR A 27 -12.18 -3.81 7.56
N MET A 28 -11.26 -4.27 8.41
CA MET A 28 -11.58 -5.05 9.61
C MET A 28 -10.82 -4.54 10.83
N ILE A 29 -11.48 -4.63 11.99
CA ILE A 29 -10.83 -4.37 13.29
C ILE A 29 -10.68 -5.68 14.05
N LEU A 30 -9.46 -5.98 14.46
CA LEU A 30 -9.12 -7.14 15.26
C LEU A 30 -8.18 -6.72 16.41
N ASN A 31 -8.53 -7.05 17.64
CA ASN A 31 -7.75 -6.70 18.84
C ASN A 31 -7.38 -5.21 18.94
N GLY A 32 -8.29 -4.33 18.54
CA GLY A 32 -8.10 -2.88 18.58
C GLY A 32 -7.25 -2.31 17.42
N LYS A 33 -6.74 -3.14 16.53
CA LYS A 33 -6.01 -2.73 15.32
C LYS A 33 -6.92 -2.76 14.10
N LYS A 34 -6.76 -1.78 13.23
CA LYS A 34 -7.47 -1.70 11.94
C LYS A 34 -6.60 -2.29 10.84
N TYR A 35 -7.22 -3.10 9.97
CA TYR A 35 -6.56 -3.77 8.85
C TYR A 35 -7.35 -3.60 7.56
N LEU A 36 -6.64 -3.37 6.47
CA LEU A 36 -7.13 -3.63 5.14
C LEU A 36 -6.80 -5.09 4.79
N VAL A 37 -7.83 -5.95 4.78
CA VAL A 37 -7.67 -7.38 4.54
C VAL A 37 -7.93 -7.67 3.06
N LYS A 38 -6.89 -8.05 2.33
CA LYS A 38 -6.93 -8.41 0.90
C LYS A 38 -7.24 -9.91 0.76
N PHE A 39 -8.18 -10.23 -0.14
CA PHE A 39 -8.61 -11.58 -0.45
C PHE A 39 -8.05 -12.06 -1.79
N PRO A 40 -7.90 -13.39 -2.00
CA PRO A 40 -7.59 -13.92 -3.32
C PRO A 40 -8.66 -13.50 -4.32
N ASP A 41 -8.25 -12.99 -5.47
CA ASP A 41 -9.17 -12.58 -6.53
C ASP A 41 -9.04 -13.50 -7.75
N SER A 42 -9.98 -14.43 -7.88
CA SER A 42 -10.03 -15.36 -9.01
C SER A 42 -10.66 -14.76 -10.28
N ASN A 43 -11.25 -13.56 -10.19
CA ASN A 43 -12.14 -13.04 -11.24
C ASN A 43 -11.58 -11.82 -12.00
N ARG A 44 -10.38 -11.37 -11.70
CA ARG A 44 -9.88 -10.05 -12.11
C ARG A 44 -9.58 -9.88 -13.60
N SER A 45 -9.63 -10.85 -14.44
CA SER A 45 -9.73 -10.67 -15.89
C SER A 45 -9.76 -12.00 -16.64
N PRO A 46 -10.93 -12.42 -17.16
CA PRO A 46 -11.01 -13.55 -18.08
C PRO A 46 -10.23 -13.32 -19.40
N LYS A 47 -9.93 -12.05 -19.72
CA LYS A 47 -9.26 -11.68 -20.98
C LYS A 47 -7.73 -11.83 -20.96
N LEU A 48 -7.09 -11.87 -19.81
CA LEU A 48 -5.63 -11.84 -19.71
C LEU A 48 -4.99 -13.17 -19.33
N ASN A 49 -5.76 -14.24 -19.09
CA ASN A 49 -5.26 -15.55 -18.62
C ASN A 49 -4.34 -15.45 -17.38
N ILE A 50 -4.39 -14.35 -16.62
CA ILE A 50 -3.61 -14.12 -15.42
C ILE A 50 -4.52 -14.34 -14.22
N SER A 51 -4.14 -15.25 -13.35
CA SER A 51 -4.85 -15.53 -12.11
C SER A 51 -4.22 -14.71 -10.97
N TYR A 52 -5.00 -13.82 -10.38
CA TYR A 52 -4.62 -13.06 -9.18
C TYR A 52 -4.87 -13.84 -7.87
N ILE A 53 -4.92 -15.16 -7.94
CA ILE A 53 -5.10 -16.02 -6.75
C ILE A 53 -3.95 -15.82 -5.75
N ASN A 54 -2.78 -15.48 -6.25
CA ASN A 54 -1.56 -15.31 -5.47
C ASN A 54 -1.31 -13.86 -5.00
N ASN A 55 -2.21 -12.91 -5.28
CA ASN A 55 -2.04 -11.51 -4.91
C ASN A 55 -1.76 -11.30 -3.41
N VAL A 56 -2.41 -12.09 -2.54
CA VAL A 56 -2.19 -12.03 -1.08
C VAL A 56 -0.77 -12.44 -0.68
N TYR A 57 -0.19 -13.43 -1.37
CA TYR A 57 1.19 -13.85 -1.11
C TYR A 57 2.21 -12.90 -1.72
N SER A 58 1.92 -12.37 -2.91
CA SER A 58 2.74 -11.35 -3.56
C SER A 58 2.86 -10.11 -2.67
N GLU A 59 1.75 -9.61 -2.14
CA GLU A 59 1.71 -8.49 -1.20
C GLU A 59 2.56 -8.75 0.05
N TYR A 60 2.38 -9.91 0.67
CA TYR A 60 3.12 -10.28 1.87
C TYR A 60 4.63 -10.39 1.60
N ILE A 61 5.02 -11.12 0.55
CA ILE A 61 6.43 -11.35 0.20
C ILE A 61 7.09 -10.02 -0.19
N GLY A 62 6.43 -9.22 -1.02
CA GLY A 62 6.94 -7.91 -1.45
C GLY A 62 7.22 -7.01 -0.25
N SER A 63 6.28 -6.85 0.65
CA SER A 63 6.46 -6.04 1.87
C SER A 63 7.58 -6.57 2.76
N LYS A 64 7.72 -7.91 2.91
CA LYS A 64 8.82 -8.48 3.71
C LYS A 64 10.19 -8.26 3.05
N ILE A 65 10.29 -8.26 1.72
CA ILE A 65 11.54 -7.95 0.99
C ILE A 65 11.94 -6.48 1.21
N PHE A 66 11.02 -5.53 1.11
CA PHE A 66 11.29 -4.13 1.42
C PHE A 66 11.84 -3.97 2.85
N ASN A 67 11.19 -4.58 3.85
CA ASN A 67 11.66 -4.53 5.23
C ASN A 67 13.04 -5.18 5.42
N LEU A 68 13.30 -6.31 4.75
CA LEU A 68 14.60 -6.99 4.78
C LEU A 68 15.72 -6.11 4.23
N LEU A 69 15.42 -5.28 3.24
CA LEU A 69 16.34 -4.32 2.63
C LEU A 69 16.42 -2.99 3.39
N GLY A 70 15.77 -2.89 4.56
CA GLY A 70 15.83 -1.71 5.43
C GLY A 70 14.89 -0.57 5.03
N VAL A 71 13.95 -0.81 4.12
CA VAL A 71 12.95 0.19 3.71
C VAL A 71 11.68 -0.03 4.52
N LYS A 72 11.21 1.03 5.18
CA LYS A 72 10.00 0.98 6.02
C LYS A 72 8.77 0.72 5.17
N THR A 73 8.06 -0.38 5.46
CA THR A 73 6.79 -0.73 4.81
C THR A 73 5.64 -0.77 5.79
N GLN A 74 4.43 -0.75 5.25
CA GLN A 74 3.23 -1.12 5.97
C GLN A 74 3.42 -2.50 6.61
N ASN A 75 2.99 -2.65 7.87
CA ASN A 75 3.01 -3.96 8.50
C ASN A 75 1.97 -4.88 7.86
N VAL A 76 2.42 -6.03 7.38
CA VAL A 76 1.57 -7.02 6.71
C VAL A 76 1.72 -8.38 7.36
N GLU A 77 0.61 -9.07 7.52
CA GLU A 77 0.56 -10.40 8.09
C GLU A 77 -0.32 -11.34 7.24
N LEU A 78 0.06 -12.60 7.21
CA LEU A 78 -0.81 -13.62 6.62
C LEU A 78 -1.86 -14.06 7.64
N GLY A 79 -3.06 -14.30 7.15
CA GLY A 79 -4.16 -14.75 7.97
C GLY A 79 -5.13 -15.64 7.21
N TYR A 80 -6.24 -15.98 7.87
CA TYR A 80 -7.34 -16.65 7.22
C TYR A 80 -8.69 -16.10 7.69
N TYR A 81 -9.67 -16.24 6.80
CA TYR A 81 -11.06 -15.87 7.02
C TYR A 81 -11.96 -16.97 6.46
N ASP A 82 -12.84 -17.50 7.29
CA ASP A 82 -13.78 -18.55 6.89
C ASP A 82 -15.12 -17.94 6.50
N GLN A 83 -15.59 -18.21 5.28
CA GLN A 83 -16.88 -17.78 4.77
C GLN A 83 -17.53 -18.90 3.95
N ASP A 84 -18.83 -19.16 4.15
CA ASP A 84 -19.60 -20.16 3.41
C ASP A 84 -18.95 -21.54 3.37
N LYS A 85 -18.44 -22.00 4.50
CA LYS A 85 -17.69 -23.28 4.67
C LYS A 85 -16.37 -23.35 3.88
N ARG A 86 -15.85 -22.24 3.38
CA ARG A 86 -14.57 -22.16 2.69
C ARG A 86 -13.61 -21.31 3.50
N ARG A 87 -12.36 -21.73 3.52
CA ARG A 87 -11.24 -20.95 4.09
C ARG A 87 -10.56 -20.16 3.01
N PHE A 88 -10.44 -18.84 3.23
CA PHE A 88 -9.64 -17.94 2.42
C PHE A 88 -8.39 -17.57 3.19
N TYR A 89 -7.23 -17.75 2.58
CA TYR A 89 -6.00 -17.15 3.07
C TYR A 89 -5.94 -15.71 2.60
N VAL A 90 -5.59 -14.81 3.50
CA VAL A 90 -5.67 -13.36 3.29
C VAL A 90 -4.36 -12.68 3.66
N CYS A 91 -4.07 -11.54 3.06
CA CYS A 91 -3.04 -10.62 3.49
C CYS A 91 -3.70 -9.46 4.24
N ALA A 92 -3.33 -9.29 5.50
CA ALA A 92 -3.81 -8.24 6.36
C ALA A 92 -2.78 -7.13 6.44
N CYS A 93 -3.10 -6.00 5.85
CA CYS A 93 -2.29 -4.78 5.85
C CYS A 93 -2.75 -3.91 7.02
N GLU A 94 -1.92 -3.78 8.07
CA GLU A 94 -2.25 -2.96 9.25
C GLU A 94 -2.33 -1.49 8.85
N ASP A 95 -3.39 -0.80 9.23
CA ASP A 95 -3.51 0.63 8.99
C ASP A 95 -2.47 1.39 9.81
N PHE A 96 -1.65 2.18 9.13
CA PHE A 96 -0.60 2.99 9.75
C PHE A 96 -1.04 4.43 10.03
N THR A 97 -2.29 4.78 9.74
CA THR A 97 -2.88 6.06 10.09
C THR A 97 -3.49 6.03 11.50
N THR A 98 -3.72 7.19 12.07
CA THR A 98 -4.32 7.38 13.39
C THR A 98 -5.43 8.44 13.32
N GLU A 99 -6.14 8.69 14.41
CA GLU A 99 -7.12 9.79 14.49
C GLU A 99 -6.52 11.18 14.21
N ASN A 100 -5.20 11.35 14.42
CA ASN A 100 -4.49 12.61 14.20
C ASN A 100 -3.68 12.63 12.89
N THR A 101 -3.72 11.56 12.10
CA THR A 101 -2.94 11.46 10.86
C THR A 101 -3.78 10.87 9.75
N LYS A 102 -3.49 11.26 8.51
CA LYS A 102 -4.12 10.71 7.31
C LYS A 102 -3.10 10.47 6.21
N LEU A 103 -3.35 9.46 5.39
CA LEU A 103 -2.59 9.21 4.18
C LEU A 103 -2.96 10.23 3.11
N ILE A 104 -1.94 10.84 2.51
CA ILE A 104 -2.05 11.66 1.30
C ILE A 104 -1.25 10.96 0.21
N GLU A 105 -1.93 10.37 -0.76
CA GLU A 105 -1.30 9.74 -1.92
C GLU A 105 -0.51 10.79 -2.72
N PHE A 106 0.64 10.41 -3.26
CA PHE A 106 1.48 11.29 -4.05
C PHE A 106 0.74 11.90 -5.24
N GLU A 107 -0.12 11.11 -5.90
CA GLU A 107 -0.96 11.56 -7.01
C GLU A 107 -1.82 12.79 -6.63
N LYS A 108 -2.32 12.88 -5.40
CA LYS A 108 -3.12 14.04 -4.95
C LYS A 108 -2.29 15.29 -4.79
N LEU A 109 -1.03 15.16 -4.33
CA LEU A 109 -0.12 16.28 -4.22
C LEU A 109 0.38 16.72 -5.59
N GLU A 110 0.64 15.78 -6.47
CA GLU A 110 1.03 16.02 -7.84
C GLU A 110 -0.03 16.81 -8.60
N ASN A 111 -1.30 16.40 -8.53
CA ASN A 111 -2.42 17.09 -9.16
C ASN A 111 -2.64 18.51 -8.60
N ALA A 112 -2.30 18.76 -7.33
CA ALA A 112 -2.36 20.09 -6.73
C ALA A 112 -1.19 21.00 -7.15
N SER A 113 -0.08 20.43 -7.65
CA SER A 113 1.14 21.18 -7.98
C SER A 113 1.28 21.49 -9.47
N ILE A 114 0.65 20.71 -10.32
CA ILE A 114 0.72 20.83 -11.79
C ILE A 114 -0.72 20.89 -12.31
N ASP A 115 -1.08 22.00 -12.95
CA ASP A 115 -2.42 22.27 -13.53
C ASP A 115 -2.79 21.36 -14.73
N SER A 116 -2.29 20.13 -14.77
CA SER A 116 -2.47 19.16 -15.84
C SER A 116 -3.25 17.93 -15.36
N GLU A 117 -4.57 18.04 -15.27
CA GLU A 117 -5.42 16.89 -15.07
C GLU A 117 -5.37 15.97 -16.31
N GLY A 118 -4.95 14.70 -16.11
CA GLY A 118 -5.16 13.63 -17.06
C GLY A 118 -4.00 13.28 -18.00
N GLU A 119 -2.85 13.96 -17.93
CA GLU A 119 -1.65 13.55 -18.67
C GLU A 119 -0.91 12.42 -17.93
N LYS A 120 -0.41 11.43 -18.69
CA LYS A 120 0.51 10.42 -18.15
C LYS A 120 1.80 11.11 -17.74
N LYS A 121 2.08 11.10 -16.45
CA LYS A 121 3.28 11.69 -15.88
C LYS A 121 4.43 10.69 -15.94
N ASP A 122 5.57 11.17 -16.40
CA ASP A 122 6.78 10.37 -16.52
C ASP A 122 7.74 10.59 -15.33
N LEU A 123 8.87 9.92 -15.36
CA LEU A 123 9.90 10.03 -14.34
C LEU A 123 10.47 11.46 -14.22
N ALA A 124 10.45 12.24 -15.31
CA ALA A 124 10.94 13.62 -15.29
C ALA A 124 10.01 14.52 -14.47
N ASP A 125 8.69 14.31 -14.58
CA ASP A 125 7.69 15.03 -13.80
C ASP A 125 7.85 14.75 -12.30
N ILE A 126 8.05 13.47 -11.92
CA ILE A 126 8.28 13.09 -10.52
C ILE A 126 9.54 13.77 -9.98
N LYS A 127 10.64 13.74 -10.73
CA LYS A 127 11.88 14.43 -10.35
C LYS A 127 11.66 15.94 -10.19
N HIS A 128 10.92 16.55 -11.09
CA HIS A 128 10.60 17.97 -11.03
C HIS A 128 9.81 18.32 -9.76
N ILE A 129 8.80 17.51 -9.39
CA ILE A 129 8.02 17.70 -8.17
C ILE A 129 8.89 17.59 -6.92
N ILE A 130 9.80 16.61 -6.88
CA ILE A 130 10.76 16.44 -5.78
C ILE A 130 11.67 17.69 -5.68
N GLU A 131 12.13 18.24 -6.80
CA GLU A 131 12.97 19.44 -6.80
C GLU A 131 12.21 20.70 -6.40
N LEU A 132 10.96 20.87 -6.81
CA LEU A 132 10.11 21.99 -6.39
C LEU A 132 9.89 22.02 -4.88
N ASN A 133 9.78 20.83 -4.25
CA ASN A 133 9.62 20.65 -2.80
C ASN A 133 8.65 21.63 -2.13
N THR A 134 7.50 21.83 -2.71
CA THR A 134 6.45 22.73 -2.20
C THR A 134 5.90 22.33 -0.83
N TYR A 135 6.24 21.12 -0.35
CA TYR A 135 5.67 20.49 0.85
C TYR A 135 6.63 20.46 2.04
N ASN A 136 7.80 21.09 1.94
CA ASN A 136 8.80 21.19 3.00
C ASN A 136 9.25 19.79 3.54
N ILE A 137 9.39 18.83 2.65
CA ILE A 137 9.94 17.49 2.94
C ILE A 137 11.44 17.52 2.63
N ASP A 138 12.26 16.79 3.39
CA ASP A 138 13.69 16.67 3.05
C ASP A 138 13.84 16.04 1.66
N LYS A 139 14.48 16.81 0.74
CA LYS A 139 14.61 16.41 -0.66
C LYS A 139 15.44 15.16 -0.85
N GLU A 140 16.51 15.02 -0.08
CA GLU A 140 17.42 13.87 -0.20
C GLU A 140 16.79 12.64 0.40
N GLU A 141 16.03 12.78 1.49
CA GLU A 141 15.23 11.70 2.06
C GLU A 141 14.15 11.24 1.06
N PHE A 142 13.45 12.18 0.40
CA PHE A 142 12.42 11.84 -0.59
C PHE A 142 13.04 11.20 -1.86
N LYS A 143 14.16 11.70 -2.36
CA LYS A 143 14.89 11.09 -3.48
C LYS A 143 15.28 9.66 -3.14
N LYS A 144 15.89 9.45 -1.97
CA LYS A 144 16.29 8.13 -1.51
C LYS A 144 15.09 7.20 -1.41
N PHE A 145 14.02 7.62 -0.76
CA PHE A 145 12.77 6.85 -0.63
C PHE A 145 12.23 6.42 -2.00
N PHE A 146 12.15 7.35 -2.96
CA PHE A 146 11.62 7.07 -4.29
C PHE A 146 12.51 6.07 -5.05
N TRP A 147 13.84 6.23 -5.01
CA TRP A 147 14.73 5.32 -5.70
C TRP A 147 14.83 3.95 -5.05
N ASP A 148 14.83 3.86 -3.73
CA ASP A 148 14.78 2.59 -3.01
C ASP A 148 13.50 1.83 -3.40
N MET A 149 12.35 2.50 -3.38
CA MET A 149 11.07 1.94 -3.81
C MET A 149 11.15 1.43 -5.25
N PHE A 150 11.58 2.26 -6.18
CA PHE A 150 11.65 1.92 -7.60
C PHE A 150 12.55 0.70 -7.87
N ILE A 151 13.74 0.65 -7.26
CA ILE A 151 14.68 -0.45 -7.44
C ILE A 151 14.12 -1.75 -6.85
N ILE A 152 13.50 -1.68 -5.67
CA ILE A 152 12.94 -2.88 -5.03
C ILE A 152 11.69 -3.36 -5.78
N ASP A 153 10.84 -2.46 -6.28
CA ASP A 153 9.72 -2.84 -7.16
C ASP A 153 10.21 -3.57 -8.41
N CYS A 154 11.30 -3.12 -9.04
CA CYS A 154 11.92 -3.84 -10.15
C CYS A 154 12.41 -5.23 -9.73
N LEU A 155 13.00 -5.36 -8.54
CA LEU A 155 13.50 -6.64 -8.02
C LEU A 155 12.37 -7.65 -7.77
N ILE A 156 11.26 -7.21 -7.20
CA ILE A 156 10.10 -8.08 -6.88
C ILE A 156 9.12 -8.24 -8.05
N GLY A 157 9.35 -7.53 -9.16
CA GLY A 157 8.47 -7.56 -10.33
C GLY A 157 7.13 -6.84 -10.12
N ASN A 158 7.07 -5.86 -9.21
CA ASN A 158 5.88 -5.05 -9.01
C ASN A 158 5.74 -4.04 -10.16
N THR A 159 4.92 -4.38 -11.14
CA THR A 159 4.65 -3.55 -12.33
C THR A 159 3.42 -2.65 -12.17
N ASP A 160 2.71 -2.76 -11.04
CA ASP A 160 1.48 -2.00 -10.77
C ASP A 160 1.72 -0.77 -9.86
N ARG A 161 2.99 -0.42 -9.59
CA ARG A 161 3.34 0.79 -8.84
C ARG A 161 2.95 2.03 -9.63
N HIS A 162 2.02 2.81 -9.11
CA HIS A 162 1.61 4.10 -9.65
C HIS A 162 1.59 5.16 -8.54
N ASN A 163 1.38 6.42 -8.89
CA ASN A 163 1.48 7.57 -7.97
C ASN A 163 0.42 7.56 -6.84
N GLY A 164 -0.60 6.72 -6.92
CA GLY A 164 -1.55 6.45 -5.84
C GLY A 164 -1.07 5.40 -4.83
N ASN A 165 0.02 4.66 -5.12
CA ASN A 165 0.52 3.54 -4.30
C ASN A 165 1.75 3.91 -3.46
N PHE A 166 2.03 5.20 -3.29
CA PHE A 166 2.96 5.76 -2.31
C PHE A 166 2.54 7.17 -1.95
N GLY A 167 3.07 7.73 -0.87
CA GLY A 167 2.66 9.06 -0.44
C GLY A 167 3.20 9.48 0.92
N PHE A 168 2.42 10.28 1.62
CA PHE A 168 2.81 10.96 2.84
C PHE A 168 1.77 10.77 3.93
N ILE A 169 2.23 10.81 5.17
CA ILE A 169 1.39 10.95 6.35
C ILE A 169 1.26 12.45 6.67
N LYS A 170 0.05 12.95 6.63
CA LYS A 170 -0.28 14.30 7.06
C LYS A 170 -0.77 14.30 8.49
N ASN A 171 -0.13 15.08 9.36
CA ASN A 171 -0.67 15.39 10.68
C ASN A 171 -1.86 16.37 10.53
N VAL A 172 -3.02 16.01 11.06
CA VAL A 172 -4.25 16.79 10.89
C VAL A 172 -4.21 18.13 11.63
N LYS A 173 -3.41 18.23 12.70
CA LYS A 173 -3.33 19.44 13.54
C LYS A 173 -2.23 20.39 13.07
N THR A 174 -1.03 19.84 12.77
CA THR A 174 0.15 20.67 12.40
C THR A 174 0.28 20.84 10.89
N GLU A 175 -0.48 20.08 10.12
CA GLU A 175 -0.41 20.00 8.65
C GLU A 175 0.94 19.47 8.12
N GLU A 176 1.85 19.08 8.99
CA GLU A 176 3.16 18.54 8.67
C GLU A 176 3.03 17.23 7.87
N LEU A 177 3.86 17.09 6.84
CA LEU A 177 3.95 15.90 6.00
C LEU A 177 5.24 15.14 6.31
N THR A 178 5.12 13.83 6.44
CA THR A 178 6.25 12.89 6.52
C THR A 178 6.04 11.76 5.52
N LEU A 179 7.11 11.10 5.10
CA LEU A 179 7.00 9.96 4.19
C LEU A 179 6.17 8.84 4.82
N ALA A 180 5.19 8.34 4.09
CA ALA A 180 4.45 7.15 4.50
C ALA A 180 5.33 5.90 4.41
N PRO A 181 5.07 4.85 5.21
CA PRO A 181 5.62 3.53 4.91
C PRO A 181 5.22 3.11 3.49
N ILE A 182 6.06 2.35 2.79
CA ILE A 182 5.70 1.78 1.49
C ILE A 182 4.52 0.82 1.69
N TYR A 183 3.53 0.89 0.85
CA TYR A 183 2.34 0.05 0.85
C TYR A 183 2.03 -0.44 -0.56
N ASP A 184 1.12 -1.39 -0.69
CA ASP A 184 0.70 -1.98 -1.97
C ASP A 184 1.90 -2.55 -2.76
N CYS A 185 2.58 -3.53 -2.14
CA CYS A 185 3.79 -4.18 -2.67
C CYS A 185 3.47 -5.43 -3.52
N GLY A 186 2.19 -5.75 -3.71
CA GLY A 186 1.74 -6.88 -4.51
C GLY A 186 1.69 -6.54 -6.00
N SER A 187 2.00 -7.53 -6.84
CA SER A 187 1.86 -7.47 -8.30
C SER A 187 0.91 -8.56 -8.80
#